data_f99fa04ba83ee50f566df702a932b3c3
#
_entry.id   f99fa04ba83ee50f566df702a932b3c3
#
_cell.length_a   1.000
_cell.length_b   1.000
_cell.length_c   1.000
_cell.angle_alpha   90.00
_cell.angle_beta   90.00
_cell.angle_gamma   90.00
#
_symmetry.space_group_name_H-M   'P 1'
#
loop_
_entity.id
_entity.type
_entity.pdbx_description
1 polymer ?
#
loop_
_entity_poly.entity_id
_entity_poly.type
_entity_poly.pdbx_seq_one_letter_code
_entity_poly.pdbx_strand_id
1 'polypeptide(L)'
;LAKQNRSWNFDLEEGLLDTSRLTRVIMDPMYSLSFKKEKDTDFKDTVVSLLIDNSGSMRGRPITVAAMSADILARTLERCGVKVEILGFTTKAWKGGKSREHWMQNNKPPAPGRLNDLRHIIYKAADEPWRRAKKNLGLMMREGLLKENIDGEALLWAHKRLQSRYEARKILMVISDGAPVDDSTLSVNSGNYLEKHLRGVISWIESKSNIQLLAVGIGHDVTRYYKRAVTIVDAEQLADVMTEQLVDLFEEDEKKRRRAMN
;
A
#
# COMPACT_ATOMS: atom_id res chain seq x y z
N LEU A 1 15.66 -10.50 4.96
CA LEU A 1 14.69 -10.07 5.98
C LEU A 1 14.08 -11.26 6.71
N ALA A 2 13.40 -12.19 6.06
CA ALA A 2 12.80 -13.36 6.70
C ALA A 2 13.83 -14.27 7.42
N LYS A 3 15.10 -14.27 7.02
CA LYS A 3 16.19 -15.01 7.69
C LYS A 3 16.83 -14.25 8.86
N GLN A 4 16.73 -12.92 8.91
CA GLN A 4 17.38 -12.12 9.96
C GLN A 4 16.57 -12.00 11.25
N ASN A 5 15.25 -12.18 11.19
CA ASN A 5 14.36 -12.04 12.34
C ASN A 5 13.87 -13.37 12.88
N ARG A 6 14.81 -14.29 13.15
CA ARG A 6 14.51 -15.53 13.86
C ARG A 6 14.25 -15.21 15.33
N SER A 7 12.99 -15.19 15.76
CA SER A 7 12.66 -15.23 17.17
C SER A 7 12.55 -16.70 17.60
N TRP A 8 12.95 -16.98 18.83
CA TRP A 8 12.96 -18.32 19.37
C TRP A 8 12.01 -18.39 20.58
N ASN A 9 11.20 -19.42 20.62
CA ASN A 9 10.54 -19.85 21.85
C ASN A 9 11.53 -20.74 22.58
N PHE A 10 11.84 -20.39 23.81
CA PHE A 10 12.74 -21.11 24.69
C PHE A 10 11.94 -21.92 25.72
N ASP A 11 12.66 -22.75 26.50
CA ASP A 11 12.06 -23.54 27.56
C ASP A 11 10.99 -24.51 27.05
N LEU A 12 11.32 -25.25 25.96
CA LEU A 12 10.46 -26.27 25.37
C LEU A 12 10.94 -27.66 25.69
N GLU A 13 10.03 -28.62 25.67
CA GLU A 13 10.36 -30.05 25.86
C GLU A 13 10.87 -30.68 24.57
N GLU A 14 10.57 -30.10 23.41
CA GLU A 14 10.95 -30.61 22.08
C GLU A 14 11.44 -29.47 21.18
N GLY A 15 12.37 -29.77 20.26
CA GLY A 15 12.90 -28.83 19.29
C GLY A 15 14.41 -28.91 19.09
N LEU A 16 15.03 -27.76 18.79
CA LEU A 16 16.49 -27.62 18.72
C LEU A 16 17.05 -27.42 20.13
N LEU A 17 18.09 -28.18 20.48
CA LEU A 17 18.75 -28.04 21.76
C LEU A 17 19.33 -26.63 21.93
N ASP A 18 18.98 -25.96 23.03
CA ASP A 18 19.57 -24.67 23.38
C ASP A 18 20.88 -24.89 24.17
N THR A 19 22.01 -24.78 23.47
CA THR A 19 23.33 -25.01 24.06
C THR A 19 23.66 -24.03 25.20
N SER A 20 23.06 -22.86 25.26
CA SER A 20 23.24 -21.88 26.34
C SER A 20 22.61 -22.32 27.66
N ARG A 21 21.72 -23.34 27.64
CA ARG A 21 20.98 -23.85 28.80
C ARG A 21 21.34 -25.26 29.20
N LEU A 22 22.38 -25.86 28.60
CA LEU A 22 22.88 -27.22 28.93
C LEU A 22 23.28 -27.36 30.38
N THR A 23 23.76 -26.33 31.03
CA THR A 23 24.09 -26.34 32.46
C THR A 23 22.89 -26.70 33.34
N ARG A 24 21.66 -26.32 32.94
CA ARG A 24 20.44 -26.69 33.68
C ARG A 24 20.17 -28.18 33.62
N VAL A 25 20.37 -28.80 32.46
CA VAL A 25 20.17 -30.26 32.25
C VAL A 25 21.16 -31.07 33.06
N ILE A 26 22.41 -30.55 33.24
CA ILE A 26 23.42 -31.21 34.05
C ILE A 26 23.11 -31.12 35.55
N MET A 27 22.56 -29.98 35.99
CA MET A 27 22.19 -29.74 37.40
C MET A 27 20.89 -30.44 37.80
N ASP A 28 19.92 -30.51 36.92
CA ASP A 28 18.64 -31.18 37.12
C ASP A 28 18.20 -31.93 35.86
N PRO A 29 18.57 -33.23 35.73
CA PRO A 29 18.24 -34.06 34.57
C PRO A 29 16.73 -34.27 34.35
N MET A 30 15.91 -34.02 35.39
CA MET A 30 14.45 -34.11 35.29
C MET A 30 13.81 -32.82 34.70
N TYR A 31 14.58 -31.74 34.56
CA TYR A 31 14.15 -30.50 33.98
C TYR A 31 14.36 -30.51 32.46
N SER A 32 13.36 -31.02 31.74
CA SER A 32 13.44 -31.27 30.27
C SER A 32 13.38 -30.00 29.40
N LEU A 33 13.13 -28.79 29.98
CA LEU A 33 12.91 -27.55 29.26
C LEU A 33 14.20 -26.91 28.72
N SER A 34 14.92 -27.62 27.86
CA SER A 34 16.21 -27.18 27.31
C SER A 34 16.20 -27.02 25.79
N PHE A 35 15.03 -27.13 25.19
CA PHE A 35 14.88 -26.98 23.75
C PHE A 35 14.34 -25.61 23.39
N LYS A 36 14.63 -25.17 22.17
CA LYS A 36 14.11 -23.98 21.55
C LYS A 36 13.53 -24.31 20.19
N LYS A 37 12.44 -23.65 19.82
CA LYS A 37 11.81 -23.76 18.51
C LYS A 37 11.77 -22.40 17.87
N GLU A 38 12.05 -22.36 16.58
CA GLU A 38 11.89 -21.12 15.81
C GLU A 38 10.43 -20.68 15.86
N LYS A 39 10.20 -19.47 16.36
CA LYS A 39 8.88 -18.88 16.37
C LYS A 39 8.54 -18.44 14.96
N ASP A 40 7.46 -18.94 14.39
CA ASP A 40 6.93 -18.41 13.16
C ASP A 40 6.65 -16.90 13.36
N THR A 41 7.42 -16.08 12.66
CA THR A 41 7.23 -14.63 12.72
C THR A 41 5.88 -14.27 12.08
N ASP A 42 5.08 -13.46 12.76
CA ASP A 42 3.71 -13.05 12.37
C ASP A 42 3.63 -12.21 11.07
N PHE A 43 4.57 -12.37 10.13
CA PHE A 43 4.49 -11.78 8.79
C PHE A 43 3.29 -12.30 8.00
N LYS A 44 2.82 -13.51 8.33
CA LYS A 44 1.68 -14.16 7.65
C LYS A 44 0.36 -13.43 7.84
N ASP A 45 0.23 -12.58 8.87
CA ASP A 45 -0.99 -11.84 9.17
C ASP A 45 -0.91 -10.37 8.71
N THR A 46 -0.32 -10.17 7.54
CA THR A 46 -0.15 -8.84 6.95
C THR A 46 -0.70 -8.80 5.54
N VAL A 47 -1.40 -7.71 5.22
CA VAL A 47 -1.84 -7.38 3.87
C VAL A 47 -1.28 -6.02 3.45
N VAL A 48 -0.72 -5.95 2.25
CA VAL A 48 -0.22 -4.72 1.61
C VAL A 48 -1.06 -4.43 0.38
N SER A 49 -1.69 -3.26 0.32
CA SER A 49 -2.33 -2.76 -0.90
C SER A 49 -1.47 -1.69 -1.54
N LEU A 50 -1.10 -1.91 -2.79
CA LEU A 50 -0.43 -0.93 -3.64
C LEU A 50 -1.51 -0.18 -4.43
N LEU A 51 -1.65 1.11 -4.21
CA LEU A 51 -2.58 1.98 -4.94
C LEU A 51 -1.78 2.83 -5.93
N ILE A 52 -1.90 2.53 -7.21
CA ILE A 52 -1.09 3.10 -8.28
C ILE A 52 -1.92 4.12 -9.06
N ASP A 53 -1.38 5.31 -9.20
CA ASP A 53 -1.93 6.34 -10.08
C ASP A 53 -1.83 5.90 -11.55
N ASN A 54 -2.97 5.90 -12.22
CA ASN A 54 -3.10 5.65 -13.66
C ASN A 54 -3.55 6.93 -14.39
N SER A 55 -3.01 8.08 -13.98
CA SER A 55 -3.24 9.37 -14.65
C SER A 55 -2.39 9.53 -15.91
N GLY A 56 -2.71 10.55 -16.70
CA GLY A 56 -2.02 10.84 -17.95
C GLY A 56 -0.55 11.22 -17.78
N SER A 57 -0.17 11.81 -16.65
CA SER A 57 1.20 12.17 -16.30
C SER A 57 2.09 10.93 -16.09
N MET A 58 1.51 9.85 -15.57
CA MET A 58 2.20 8.57 -15.44
C MET A 58 2.54 7.90 -16.77
N ARG A 59 2.07 8.43 -17.91
CA ARG A 59 2.27 7.82 -19.24
C ARG A 59 3.75 7.64 -19.58
N GLY A 60 4.09 6.49 -20.16
CA GLY A 60 5.43 6.15 -20.61
C GLY A 60 6.26 5.47 -19.50
N ARG A 61 7.42 6.05 -19.18
CA ARG A 61 8.38 5.46 -18.24
C ARG A 61 7.81 5.28 -16.81
N PRO A 62 7.15 6.28 -16.19
CA PRO A 62 6.66 6.13 -14.80
C PRO A 62 5.73 4.94 -14.61
N ILE A 63 4.69 4.77 -15.44
CA ILE A 63 3.75 3.66 -15.30
C ILE A 63 4.39 2.30 -15.57
N THR A 64 5.34 2.25 -16.51
CA THR A 64 6.06 1.01 -16.83
C THR A 64 6.91 0.56 -15.64
N VAL A 65 7.64 1.49 -15.03
CA VAL A 65 8.44 1.19 -13.85
C VAL A 65 7.56 0.87 -12.65
N ALA A 66 6.45 1.58 -12.45
CA ALA A 66 5.48 1.27 -11.40
C ALA A 66 4.93 -0.17 -11.55
N ALA A 67 4.60 -0.59 -12.78
CA ALA A 67 4.15 -1.96 -13.04
C ALA A 67 5.24 -3.01 -12.75
N MET A 68 6.49 -2.75 -13.15
CA MET A 68 7.63 -3.65 -12.87
C MET A 68 7.93 -3.73 -11.37
N SER A 69 7.93 -2.59 -10.67
CA SER A 69 8.16 -2.54 -9.22
C SER A 69 7.07 -3.27 -8.45
N ALA A 70 5.81 -3.08 -8.84
CA ALA A 70 4.68 -3.81 -8.27
C ALA A 70 4.80 -5.33 -8.52
N ASP A 71 5.30 -5.75 -9.70
CA ASP A 71 5.60 -7.15 -10.02
C ASP A 71 6.63 -7.76 -9.07
N ILE A 72 7.76 -7.08 -8.92
CA ILE A 72 8.87 -7.54 -8.08
C ILE A 72 8.41 -7.61 -6.61
N LEU A 73 7.77 -6.55 -6.12
CA LEU A 73 7.32 -6.46 -4.75
C LEU A 73 6.25 -7.51 -4.41
N ALA A 74 5.26 -7.70 -5.28
CA ALA A 74 4.23 -8.72 -5.07
C ALA A 74 4.83 -10.12 -4.98
N ARG A 75 5.76 -10.47 -5.86
CA ARG A 75 6.46 -11.77 -5.81
C ARG A 75 7.29 -11.95 -4.53
N THR A 76 7.96 -10.90 -4.11
CA THR A 76 8.81 -10.94 -2.91
C THR A 76 7.97 -11.07 -1.65
N LEU A 77 6.93 -10.27 -1.52
CA LEU A 77 6.04 -10.29 -0.35
C LEU A 77 5.25 -11.60 -0.24
N GLU A 78 4.74 -12.14 -1.36
CA GLU A 78 4.03 -13.44 -1.33
C GLU A 78 4.95 -14.58 -0.89
N ARG A 79 6.23 -14.57 -1.29
CA ARG A 79 7.22 -15.56 -0.79
C ARG A 79 7.45 -15.45 0.70
N CYS A 80 7.25 -14.27 1.28
CA CYS A 80 7.31 -14.04 2.72
C CYS A 80 5.99 -14.34 3.44
N GLY A 81 4.95 -14.82 2.73
CA GLY A 81 3.64 -15.10 3.28
C GLY A 81 2.75 -13.86 3.50
N VAL A 82 3.16 -12.70 3.00
CA VAL A 82 2.38 -11.45 3.04
C VAL A 82 1.39 -11.43 1.88
N LYS A 83 0.15 -11.08 2.13
CA LYS A 83 -0.85 -10.88 1.09
C LYS A 83 -0.66 -9.54 0.42
N VAL A 84 -0.73 -9.53 -0.91
CA VAL A 84 -0.54 -8.30 -1.70
C VAL A 84 -1.74 -8.07 -2.60
N GLU A 85 -2.27 -6.87 -2.55
CA GLU A 85 -3.29 -6.35 -3.46
C GLU A 85 -2.68 -5.25 -4.33
N ILE A 86 -3.00 -5.23 -5.63
CA ILE A 86 -2.53 -4.19 -6.56
C ILE A 86 -3.75 -3.53 -7.17
N LEU A 87 -3.89 -2.25 -6.89
CA LEU A 87 -5.01 -1.41 -7.28
C LEU A 87 -4.52 -0.28 -8.18
N GLY A 88 -5.38 0.18 -9.06
CA GLY A 88 -5.13 1.38 -9.87
C GLY A 88 -6.34 2.31 -9.84
N PHE A 89 -6.08 3.59 -10.04
CA PHE A 89 -7.15 4.58 -10.13
C PHE A 89 -6.89 5.60 -11.23
N THR A 90 -7.97 6.01 -11.87
CA THR A 90 -8.04 7.05 -12.88
C THR A 90 -9.50 7.47 -13.08
N THR A 91 -9.80 8.27 -14.08
CA THR A 91 -11.17 8.60 -14.49
C THR A 91 -11.57 7.82 -15.75
N LYS A 92 -12.89 7.76 -16.03
CA LYS A 92 -13.42 7.13 -17.25
C LYS A 92 -13.23 7.98 -18.49
N ALA A 93 -13.28 9.29 -18.32
CA ALA A 93 -13.21 10.26 -19.41
C ALA A 93 -12.15 11.34 -19.13
N TRP A 94 -11.65 11.94 -20.18
CA TRP A 94 -11.01 13.23 -20.12
C TRP A 94 -12.11 14.31 -20.01
N LYS A 95 -11.95 15.28 -19.12
CA LYS A 95 -12.85 16.46 -19.01
C LYS A 95 -14.32 16.10 -18.78
N GLY A 96 -14.57 15.19 -17.86
CA GLY A 96 -15.91 14.87 -17.41
C GLY A 96 -16.37 13.46 -17.76
N GLY A 97 -17.69 13.28 -17.81
CA GLY A 97 -18.33 11.99 -18.05
C GLY A 97 -19.83 12.13 -17.78
N LYS A 98 -20.51 11.04 -17.48
CA LYS A 98 -21.96 11.06 -17.15
C LYS A 98 -22.29 12.00 -15.98
N SER A 99 -21.40 12.10 -14.99
CA SER A 99 -21.55 13.02 -13.86
C SER A 99 -21.66 14.48 -14.33
N ARG A 100 -20.83 14.87 -15.29
CA ARG A 100 -20.86 16.21 -15.89
C ARG A 100 -22.11 16.42 -16.78
N GLU A 101 -22.47 15.42 -17.59
CA GLU A 101 -23.68 15.47 -18.42
C GLU A 101 -24.93 15.68 -17.55
N HIS A 102 -25.05 14.92 -16.48
CA HIS A 102 -26.16 15.05 -15.52
C HIS A 102 -26.20 16.44 -14.86
N TRP A 103 -25.05 16.99 -14.47
CA TRP A 103 -24.95 18.34 -13.93
C TRP A 103 -25.40 19.38 -14.94
N MET A 104 -25.04 19.25 -16.22
CA MET A 104 -25.46 20.15 -17.29
C MET A 104 -26.96 20.09 -17.49
N GLN A 105 -27.57 18.89 -17.48
CA GLN A 105 -29.01 18.69 -17.61
C GLN A 105 -29.82 19.29 -16.45
N ASN A 106 -29.21 19.34 -15.25
CA ASN A 106 -29.83 19.89 -14.04
C ASN A 106 -29.54 21.40 -13.84
N ASN A 107 -29.45 22.18 -14.92
CA ASN A 107 -29.25 23.64 -14.88
C ASN A 107 -27.98 24.10 -14.15
N LYS A 108 -26.94 23.27 -14.11
CA LYS A 108 -25.60 23.60 -13.59
C LYS A 108 -25.61 24.22 -12.18
N PRO A 109 -26.14 23.54 -11.16
CA PRO A 109 -26.11 24.06 -9.79
C PRO A 109 -24.69 24.44 -9.35
N PRO A 110 -24.51 25.48 -8.52
CA PRO A 110 -23.22 25.92 -8.06
C PRO A 110 -22.56 24.88 -7.13
N ALA A 111 -21.22 24.82 -7.12
CA ALA A 111 -20.43 23.91 -6.29
C ALA A 111 -20.88 22.44 -6.36
N PRO A 112 -20.90 21.83 -7.54
CA PRO A 112 -21.46 20.49 -7.74
C PRO A 112 -20.61 19.37 -7.13
N GLY A 113 -19.40 19.66 -6.73
CA GLY A 113 -18.44 18.64 -6.34
C GLY A 113 -17.78 17.97 -7.56
N ARG A 114 -17.47 16.68 -7.46
CA ARG A 114 -16.83 15.93 -8.54
C ARG A 114 -17.71 15.81 -9.78
N LEU A 115 -17.16 16.15 -10.93
CA LEU A 115 -17.86 16.09 -12.24
C LEU A 115 -17.24 15.09 -13.22
N ASN A 116 -16.45 14.13 -12.77
CA ASN A 116 -15.94 13.05 -13.61
C ASN A 116 -16.31 11.68 -13.03
N ASP A 117 -16.41 10.68 -13.88
CA ASP A 117 -16.70 9.31 -13.47
C ASP A 117 -15.42 8.60 -13.08
N LEU A 118 -15.40 7.99 -11.90
CA LEU A 118 -14.24 7.25 -11.40
C LEU A 118 -14.04 5.92 -12.13
N ARG A 119 -12.79 5.53 -12.29
CA ARG A 119 -12.38 4.21 -12.72
C ARG A 119 -11.37 3.66 -11.71
N HIS A 120 -11.83 2.76 -10.85
CA HIS A 120 -11.01 2.02 -9.92
C HIS A 120 -10.78 0.61 -10.49
N ILE A 121 -9.54 0.16 -10.48
CA ILE A 121 -9.10 -1.05 -11.17
C ILE A 121 -8.45 -1.98 -10.15
N ILE A 122 -8.82 -3.25 -10.18
CA ILE A 122 -8.16 -4.30 -9.39
C ILE A 122 -7.30 -5.10 -10.35
N TYR A 123 -5.98 -4.87 -10.33
CA TYR A 123 -5.03 -5.65 -11.10
C TYR A 123 -4.74 -6.99 -10.46
N LYS A 124 -4.69 -7.01 -9.12
CA LYS A 124 -4.51 -8.21 -8.32
C LYS A 124 -5.28 -8.08 -7.02
N ALA A 125 -6.18 -9.00 -6.74
CA ALA A 125 -6.83 -9.09 -5.43
C ALA A 125 -5.88 -9.73 -4.40
N ALA A 126 -6.07 -9.43 -3.11
CA ALA A 126 -5.20 -9.90 -2.03
C ALA A 126 -5.12 -11.44 -1.93
N ASP A 127 -6.23 -12.14 -2.20
CA ASP A 127 -6.30 -13.61 -2.13
C ASP A 127 -5.98 -14.29 -3.47
N GLU A 128 -5.80 -13.53 -4.54
CA GLU A 128 -5.42 -14.06 -5.84
C GLU A 128 -3.91 -14.31 -5.90
N PRO A 129 -3.43 -15.53 -6.24
CA PRO A 129 -2.01 -15.80 -6.38
C PRO A 129 -1.40 -14.96 -7.51
N TRP A 130 -0.20 -14.44 -7.28
CA TRP A 130 0.56 -13.68 -8.25
C TRP A 130 0.60 -14.30 -9.66
N ARG A 131 0.80 -15.61 -9.74
CA ARG A 131 0.89 -16.32 -11.03
C ARG A 131 -0.33 -16.11 -11.93
N ARG A 132 -1.52 -15.93 -11.37
CA ARG A 132 -2.75 -15.66 -12.12
C ARG A 132 -2.86 -14.19 -12.51
N ALA A 133 -2.52 -13.29 -11.60
CA ALA A 133 -2.65 -11.85 -11.77
C ALA A 133 -1.57 -11.21 -12.66
N LYS A 134 -0.43 -11.88 -12.88
CA LYS A 134 0.72 -11.32 -13.61
C LYS A 134 0.34 -10.66 -14.95
N LYS A 135 -0.55 -11.27 -15.72
CA LYS A 135 -0.98 -10.73 -17.03
C LYS A 135 -1.76 -9.41 -16.89
N ASN A 136 -2.44 -9.19 -15.76
CA ASN A 136 -3.26 -8.01 -15.54
C ASN A 136 -2.40 -6.75 -15.39
N LEU A 137 -1.16 -6.87 -14.91
CA LEU A 137 -0.26 -5.71 -14.77
C LEU A 137 0.10 -5.10 -16.13
N GLY A 138 0.13 -5.89 -17.19
CA GLY A 138 0.30 -5.40 -18.56
C GLY A 138 -0.81 -4.43 -19.00
N LEU A 139 -2.00 -4.50 -18.37
CA LEU A 139 -3.10 -3.58 -18.67
C LEU A 139 -2.80 -2.15 -18.21
N MET A 140 -1.90 -1.94 -17.24
CA MET A 140 -1.48 -0.60 -16.79
C MET A 140 -0.86 0.20 -17.95
N MET A 141 -0.16 -0.47 -18.85
CA MET A 141 0.52 0.15 -19.99
C MET A 141 -0.39 0.33 -21.21
N ARG A 142 -1.68 -0.09 -21.11
CA ARG A 142 -2.60 -0.01 -22.25
C ARG A 142 -2.93 1.44 -22.58
N GLU A 143 -2.71 1.82 -23.82
CA GLU A 143 -3.12 3.13 -24.34
C GLU A 143 -4.61 3.37 -24.14
N GLY A 144 -4.96 4.61 -23.77
CA GLY A 144 -6.35 5.02 -23.52
C GLY A 144 -6.87 4.69 -22.13
N LEU A 145 -6.12 3.94 -21.28
CA LEU A 145 -6.50 3.73 -19.90
C LEU A 145 -6.21 4.96 -19.03
N LEU A 146 -5.03 5.55 -19.21
CA LEU A 146 -4.54 6.69 -18.43
C LEU A 146 -5.33 7.96 -18.76
N LYS A 147 -5.88 8.62 -17.73
CA LYS A 147 -6.67 9.84 -17.85
C LYS A 147 -6.38 10.82 -16.70
N GLU A 148 -7.40 11.36 -16.05
CA GLU A 148 -7.26 12.28 -14.92
C GLU A 148 -7.26 11.52 -13.59
N ASN A 149 -6.85 12.15 -12.48
CA ASN A 149 -6.73 11.53 -11.17
C ASN A 149 -7.54 12.25 -10.10
N ILE A 150 -8.27 11.47 -9.30
CA ILE A 150 -9.05 11.91 -8.13
C ILE A 150 -8.64 11.07 -6.93
N ASP A 151 -7.52 11.44 -6.33
CA ASP A 151 -6.77 10.65 -5.35
C ASP A 151 -7.55 10.43 -4.05
N GLY A 152 -8.26 11.44 -3.55
CA GLY A 152 -8.97 11.33 -2.28
C GLY A 152 -10.03 10.23 -2.29
N GLU A 153 -10.84 10.12 -3.35
CA GLU A 153 -11.84 9.06 -3.47
C GLU A 153 -11.20 7.69 -3.73
N ALA A 154 -10.07 7.65 -4.44
CA ALA A 154 -9.29 6.44 -4.64
C ALA A 154 -8.72 5.89 -3.31
N LEU A 155 -8.18 6.77 -2.46
CA LEU A 155 -7.73 6.43 -1.11
C LEU A 155 -8.86 5.86 -0.25
N LEU A 156 -10.04 6.51 -0.25
CA LEU A 156 -11.20 6.02 0.48
C LEU A 156 -11.63 4.63 0.01
N TRP A 157 -11.60 4.39 -1.30
CA TRP A 157 -11.92 3.09 -1.87
C TRP A 157 -10.93 2.02 -1.45
N ALA A 158 -9.62 2.28 -1.57
CA ALA A 158 -8.58 1.35 -1.16
C ALA A 158 -8.63 1.08 0.36
N HIS A 159 -8.83 2.14 1.16
CA HIS A 159 -9.02 2.02 2.61
C HIS A 159 -10.20 1.11 2.95
N LYS A 160 -11.37 1.30 2.32
CA LYS A 160 -12.56 0.46 2.56
C LYS A 160 -12.29 -1.01 2.23
N ARG A 161 -11.53 -1.29 1.18
CA ARG A 161 -11.12 -2.65 0.82
C ARG A 161 -10.23 -3.27 1.89
N LEU A 162 -9.20 -2.55 2.35
CA LEU A 162 -8.32 -3.01 3.42
C LEU A 162 -9.05 -3.16 4.77
N GLN A 163 -9.99 -2.26 5.07
CA GLN A 163 -10.75 -2.33 6.31
C GLN A 163 -11.57 -3.63 6.41
N SER A 164 -12.09 -4.14 5.30
CA SER A 164 -12.85 -5.40 5.25
C SER A 164 -11.97 -6.65 5.39
N ARG A 165 -10.64 -6.50 5.41
CA ARG A 165 -9.71 -7.62 5.56
C ARG A 165 -9.59 -8.04 7.04
N TYR A 166 -9.29 -9.32 7.27
CA TYR A 166 -9.13 -9.88 8.61
C TYR A 166 -7.69 -9.83 9.13
N GLU A 167 -6.71 -9.59 8.24
CA GLU A 167 -5.31 -9.49 8.62
C GLU A 167 -5.11 -8.43 9.71
N ALA A 168 -4.31 -8.76 10.72
CA ALA A 168 -4.06 -7.86 11.85
C ALA A 168 -3.30 -6.60 11.42
N ARG A 169 -2.41 -6.73 10.42
CA ARG A 169 -1.64 -5.63 9.90
C ARG A 169 -2.06 -5.27 8.49
N LYS A 170 -2.34 -4.00 8.29
CA LYS A 170 -2.85 -3.46 7.03
C LYS A 170 -2.01 -2.27 6.59
N ILE A 171 -1.41 -2.36 5.42
CA ILE A 171 -0.54 -1.33 4.86
C ILE A 171 -1.12 -0.86 3.53
N LEU A 172 -1.30 0.44 3.39
CA LEU A 172 -1.69 1.09 2.14
C LEU A 172 -0.53 1.94 1.62
N MET A 173 0.05 1.54 0.50
CA MET A 173 1.11 2.27 -0.17
C MET A 173 0.56 2.93 -1.44
N VAL A 174 0.68 4.25 -1.50
CA VAL A 174 0.25 5.06 -2.65
C VAL A 174 1.45 5.40 -3.52
N ILE A 175 1.30 5.24 -4.82
CA ILE A 175 2.32 5.61 -5.82
C ILE A 175 1.66 6.60 -6.76
N SER A 176 2.14 7.84 -6.77
CA SER A 176 1.61 8.94 -7.60
C SER A 176 2.73 9.85 -8.06
N ASP A 177 2.54 10.48 -9.20
CA ASP A 177 3.49 11.43 -9.80
C ASP A 177 3.02 12.89 -9.70
N GLY A 178 1.93 13.17 -8.98
CA GLY A 178 1.41 14.52 -8.94
C GLY A 178 0.33 14.83 -7.89
N ALA A 179 -0.18 16.03 -8.02
CA ALA A 179 -1.37 16.47 -7.31
C ALA A 179 -2.64 15.93 -7.99
N PRO A 180 -3.76 15.83 -7.26
CA PRO A 180 -5.04 15.44 -7.87
C PRO A 180 -5.50 16.49 -8.89
N VAL A 181 -5.74 16.04 -10.11
CA VAL A 181 -6.17 16.90 -11.22
C VAL A 181 -7.36 16.27 -11.96
N ASP A 182 -8.44 17.03 -12.02
CA ASP A 182 -9.59 16.77 -12.89
C ASP A 182 -10.16 18.10 -13.40
N ASP A 183 -9.92 18.41 -14.66
CA ASP A 183 -10.29 19.68 -15.27
C ASP A 183 -11.78 20.00 -15.11
N SER A 184 -12.64 18.99 -15.25
CA SER A 184 -14.09 19.18 -15.14
C SER A 184 -14.51 19.58 -13.74
N THR A 185 -13.91 18.99 -12.73
CA THR A 185 -14.19 19.32 -11.33
C THR A 185 -13.62 20.67 -10.95
N LEU A 186 -12.35 20.93 -11.31
CA LEU A 186 -11.66 22.18 -10.95
C LEU A 186 -12.20 23.41 -11.66
N SER A 187 -12.81 23.25 -12.85
CA SER A 187 -13.39 24.38 -13.59
C SER A 187 -14.64 25.00 -12.95
N VAL A 188 -15.31 24.28 -12.06
CA VAL A 188 -16.61 24.69 -11.47
C VAL A 188 -16.62 24.69 -9.94
N ASN A 189 -15.54 24.26 -9.32
CA ASN A 189 -15.32 24.30 -7.88
C ASN A 189 -14.12 25.20 -7.56
N SER A 190 -13.79 25.34 -6.28
CA SER A 190 -12.56 26.04 -5.89
C SER A 190 -11.33 25.32 -6.45
N GLY A 191 -10.31 26.04 -6.91
CA GLY A 191 -9.09 25.45 -7.51
C GLY A 191 -8.35 24.47 -6.60
N ASN A 192 -8.58 24.53 -5.29
CA ASN A 192 -8.00 23.61 -4.28
C ASN A 192 -8.97 22.51 -3.82
N TYR A 193 -10.12 22.34 -4.48
CA TYR A 193 -11.18 21.42 -4.06
C TYR A 193 -10.67 19.99 -3.89
N LEU A 194 -10.01 19.44 -4.90
CA LEU A 194 -9.49 18.07 -4.88
C LEU A 194 -8.35 17.91 -3.87
N GLU A 195 -7.45 18.89 -3.79
CA GLU A 195 -6.35 18.88 -2.83
C GLU A 195 -6.84 18.94 -1.39
N LYS A 196 -7.81 19.81 -1.10
CA LYS A 196 -8.44 19.90 0.23
C LYS A 196 -9.11 18.61 0.62
N HIS A 197 -9.80 17.96 -0.31
CA HIS A 197 -10.41 16.66 -0.08
C HIS A 197 -9.36 15.58 0.21
N LEU A 198 -8.30 15.51 -0.60
CA LEU A 198 -7.19 14.58 -0.41
C LEU A 198 -6.55 14.73 0.98
N ARG A 199 -6.21 15.95 1.39
CA ARG A 199 -5.64 16.25 2.72
C ARG A 199 -6.57 15.82 3.86
N GLY A 200 -7.87 16.05 3.71
CA GLY A 200 -8.88 15.61 4.67
C GLY A 200 -8.92 14.10 4.83
N VAL A 201 -8.89 13.37 3.71
CA VAL A 201 -8.88 11.90 3.69
C VAL A 201 -7.59 11.34 4.31
N ILE A 202 -6.43 11.87 3.94
CA ILE A 202 -5.14 11.45 4.50
C ILE A 202 -5.14 11.66 6.02
N SER A 203 -5.48 12.86 6.48
CA SER A 203 -5.52 13.18 7.91
C SER A 203 -6.47 12.26 8.68
N TRP A 204 -7.61 11.92 8.08
CA TRP A 204 -8.57 10.98 8.68
C TRP A 204 -8.00 9.56 8.76
N ILE A 205 -7.39 9.04 7.68
CA ILE A 205 -6.76 7.70 7.70
C ILE A 205 -5.64 7.65 8.74
N GLU A 206 -4.74 8.63 8.75
CA GLU A 206 -3.59 8.66 9.65
C GLU A 206 -3.94 8.83 11.14
N SER A 207 -5.10 9.47 11.44
CA SER A 207 -5.52 9.76 12.82
C SER A 207 -6.58 8.82 13.38
N LYS A 208 -7.42 8.22 12.53
CA LYS A 208 -8.61 7.46 12.93
C LYS A 208 -8.59 6.00 12.49
N SER A 209 -7.67 5.60 11.59
CA SER A 209 -7.60 4.26 11.06
C SER A 209 -6.40 3.48 11.64
N ASN A 210 -6.54 2.16 11.71
CA ASN A 210 -5.44 1.24 12.03
C ASN A 210 -4.61 0.86 10.79
N ILE A 211 -4.90 1.44 9.62
CA ILE A 211 -4.19 1.20 8.38
C ILE A 211 -2.96 2.10 8.33
N GLN A 212 -1.79 1.50 8.12
CA GLN A 212 -0.54 2.23 7.96
C GLN A 212 -0.46 2.78 6.54
N LEU A 213 -0.37 4.11 6.42
CA LEU A 213 -0.35 4.80 5.14
C LEU A 213 1.08 5.23 4.80
N LEU A 214 1.51 4.89 3.58
CA LEU A 214 2.79 5.29 2.99
C LEU A 214 2.54 5.88 1.61
N ALA A 215 3.39 6.82 1.19
CA ALA A 215 3.35 7.35 -0.16
C ALA A 215 4.73 7.41 -0.80
N VAL A 216 4.78 7.13 -2.09
CA VAL A 216 5.96 7.31 -2.93
C VAL A 216 5.59 8.23 -4.08
N GLY A 217 6.21 9.40 -4.12
CA GLY A 217 6.04 10.39 -5.18
C GLY A 217 7.11 10.21 -6.25
N ILE A 218 6.71 10.21 -7.51
CA ILE A 218 7.61 10.15 -8.65
C ILE A 218 7.72 11.54 -9.29
N GLY A 219 8.87 12.20 -9.14
CA GLY A 219 9.09 13.54 -9.71
C GLY A 219 8.27 14.65 -9.07
N HIS A 220 7.46 14.36 -8.06
CA HIS A 220 6.61 15.33 -7.36
C HIS A 220 6.70 15.13 -5.86
N ASP A 221 6.76 16.25 -5.11
CA ASP A 221 6.84 16.22 -3.65
C ASP A 221 5.49 15.88 -3.00
N VAL A 222 5.36 14.63 -2.57
CA VAL A 222 4.19 14.11 -1.84
C VAL A 222 4.36 14.23 -0.32
N THR A 223 5.53 14.60 0.19
CA THR A 223 5.79 14.76 1.63
C THR A 223 4.94 15.84 2.27
N ARG A 224 4.48 16.80 1.47
CA ARG A 224 3.53 17.85 1.89
C ARG A 224 2.12 17.34 2.20
N TYR A 225 1.79 16.12 1.79
CA TYR A 225 0.47 15.51 2.02
C TYR A 225 0.50 14.42 3.08
N TYR A 226 1.51 13.55 3.03
CA TYR A 226 1.59 12.33 3.83
C TYR A 226 2.69 12.43 4.88
N LYS A 227 2.43 11.91 6.08
CA LYS A 227 3.44 11.88 7.17
C LYS A 227 4.59 10.93 6.86
N ARG A 228 4.28 9.81 6.20
CA ARG A 228 5.27 8.83 5.76
C ARG A 228 5.28 8.85 4.23
N ALA A 229 6.21 9.61 3.70
CA ALA A 229 6.35 9.78 2.27
C ALA A 229 7.80 9.90 1.86
N VAL A 230 8.10 9.40 0.68
CA VAL A 230 9.38 9.57 0.01
C VAL A 230 9.14 10.09 -1.40
N THR A 231 9.95 11.03 -1.82
CA THR A 231 9.94 11.55 -3.18
C THR A 231 11.18 11.04 -3.92
N ILE A 232 10.97 10.43 -5.07
CA ILE A 232 12.02 9.98 -5.96
C ILE A 232 12.03 10.84 -7.21
N VAL A 233 13.21 11.15 -7.70
CA VAL A 233 13.39 11.94 -8.94
C VAL A 233 13.35 11.02 -10.15
N ASP A 234 13.97 9.85 -10.04
CA ASP A 234 14.00 8.85 -11.10
C ASP A 234 13.09 7.67 -10.76
N ALA A 235 12.17 7.38 -11.68
CA ALA A 235 11.26 6.25 -11.53
C ALA A 235 11.99 4.90 -11.35
N GLU A 236 13.22 4.75 -11.82
CA GLU A 236 14.02 3.52 -11.64
C GLU A 236 14.32 3.19 -10.17
N GLN A 237 14.35 4.19 -9.30
CA GLN A 237 14.55 4.01 -7.86
C GLN A 237 13.31 3.46 -7.14
N LEU A 238 12.16 3.38 -7.82
CA LEU A 238 10.89 3.05 -7.19
C LEU A 238 10.89 1.70 -6.47
N ALA A 239 11.45 0.66 -7.09
CA ALA A 239 11.47 -0.68 -6.51
C ALA A 239 12.29 -0.75 -5.20
N ASP A 240 13.44 -0.09 -5.19
CA ASP A 240 14.33 -0.07 -4.03
C ASP A 240 13.69 0.73 -2.88
N VAL A 241 13.17 1.92 -3.19
CA VAL A 241 12.50 2.79 -2.20
C VAL A 241 11.24 2.13 -1.63
N MET A 242 10.40 1.49 -2.45
CA MET A 242 9.23 0.76 -1.96
C MET A 242 9.64 -0.37 -1.01
N THR A 243 10.71 -1.08 -1.34
CA THR A 243 11.22 -2.17 -0.51
C THR A 243 11.78 -1.63 0.81
N GLU A 244 12.59 -0.58 0.78
CA GLU A 244 13.16 0.06 1.95
C GLU A 244 12.07 0.60 2.90
N GLN A 245 11.09 1.32 2.39
CA GLN A 245 9.97 1.84 3.18
C GLN A 245 9.16 0.73 3.87
N LEU A 246 8.97 -0.41 3.21
CA LEU A 246 8.30 -1.55 3.83
C LEU A 246 9.19 -2.21 4.89
N VAL A 247 10.49 -2.31 4.65
CA VAL A 247 11.46 -2.85 5.62
C VAL A 247 11.44 -2.03 6.90
N ASP A 248 11.61 -0.72 6.78
CA ASP A 248 11.62 0.22 7.91
C ASP A 248 10.33 0.10 8.72
N LEU A 249 9.20 0.03 8.04
CA LEU A 249 7.91 -0.13 8.68
C LEU A 249 7.83 -1.46 9.45
N PHE A 250 8.31 -2.57 8.88
CA PHE A 250 8.33 -3.87 9.55
C PHE A 250 9.26 -3.86 10.79
N GLU A 251 10.41 -3.19 10.73
CA GLU A 251 11.34 -3.08 11.86
C GLU A 251 10.81 -2.20 13.00
N GLU A 252 10.15 -1.07 12.67
CA GLU A 252 9.55 -0.20 13.70
C GLU A 252 8.51 -0.93 14.55
N ASP A 253 7.70 -1.77 13.94
CA ASP A 253 6.66 -2.50 14.66
C ASP A 253 7.26 -3.60 15.55
N GLU A 254 8.35 -4.25 15.12
CA GLU A 254 9.05 -5.17 15.99
C GLU A 254 9.65 -4.47 17.23
N LYS A 255 10.23 -3.29 17.04
CA LYS A 255 10.76 -2.49 18.17
C LYS A 255 9.65 -2.09 19.13
N LYS A 256 8.46 -1.72 18.62
CA LYS A 256 7.29 -1.40 19.46
C LYS A 256 6.76 -2.62 20.23
N ARG A 257 6.67 -3.79 19.56
CA ARG A 257 6.23 -5.04 20.21
C ARG A 257 7.19 -5.47 21.31
N ARG A 258 8.52 -5.40 21.10
CA ARG A 258 9.53 -5.69 22.12
C ARG A 258 9.43 -4.76 23.35
N ARG A 259 9.14 -3.47 23.14
CA ARG A 259 8.94 -2.52 24.24
C ARG A 259 7.64 -2.74 25.02
N ALA A 260 6.61 -3.31 24.40
CA ALA A 260 5.34 -3.60 25.05
C ALA A 260 5.35 -4.94 25.83
N MET A 261 6.38 -5.78 25.63
CA MET A 261 6.55 -7.07 26.31
C MET A 261 7.55 -7.01 27.48
N ASN A 262 8.28 -5.89 27.62
CA ASN A 262 9.15 -5.59 28.76
C ASN A 262 8.48 -4.56 29.68
#